data_9473a81b34c195c713924f5940156337
#
_entry.id   9473a81b34c195c713924f5940156337
#
_cell.length_a   1.000
_cell.length_b   1.000
_cell.length_c   1.000
_cell.angle_alpha   90.00
_cell.angle_beta   90.00
_cell.angle_gamma   90.00
#
_symmetry.space_group_name_H-M   'P 1'
#
loop_
_entity.id
_entity.type
_entity.pdbx_description
1 polymer ?
#
loop_
_entity_poly.entity_id
_entity_poly.type
_entity_poly.pdbx_seq_one_letter_code
_entity_poly.pdbx_strand_id
1 'polypeptide(L)'
;MYEVGTAVDVRAFHLMPGMEGPEGERHSHDYKLEVVVERAELDQGGMVCDLDTLEAALLETAGKVRDDDVERLRPTGSAETPTVEVFARWVHAAIAEPARRAGGEILSVRVWESPVAFGGFRAELV
;
A
#
# COMPACT_ATOMS: atom_id res chain seq x y z
N MET A 1 -21.02 4.91 1.68
CA MET A 1 -19.74 4.71 2.41
C MET A 1 -19.00 6.03 2.52
N TYR A 2 -18.56 6.38 3.71
CA TYR A 2 -17.61 7.48 3.90
C TYR A 2 -16.19 6.95 3.70
N GLU A 3 -15.28 7.84 3.31
CA GLU A 3 -13.89 7.47 3.13
C GLU A 3 -12.95 8.55 3.63
N VAL A 4 -11.75 8.14 4.04
CA VAL A 4 -10.63 9.02 4.35
C VAL A 4 -9.36 8.34 3.88
N GLY A 5 -8.40 9.11 3.43
CA GLY A 5 -7.17 8.53 2.92
C GLY A 5 -5.96 9.42 3.10
N THR A 6 -4.81 8.82 2.89
CA THR A 6 -3.51 9.51 2.92
C THR A 6 -2.56 8.82 1.95
N ALA A 7 -1.44 9.47 1.67
CA ALA A 7 -0.44 8.95 0.76
C ALA A 7 0.96 9.30 1.21
N VAL A 8 1.93 8.54 0.75
CA VAL A 8 3.35 8.80 0.97
C VAL A 8 4.11 8.48 -0.31
N ASP A 9 5.14 9.28 -0.60
CA ASP A 9 6.05 9.02 -1.69
C ASP A 9 7.26 8.24 -1.16
N VAL A 10 7.66 7.21 -1.89
CA VAL A 10 8.81 6.38 -1.52
C VAL A 10 9.53 5.85 -2.75
N ARG A 11 10.84 6.02 -2.79
CA ARG A 11 11.67 5.38 -3.80
C ARG A 11 11.99 3.97 -3.36
N ALA A 12 11.69 3.00 -4.23
CA ALA A 12 11.98 1.60 -3.97
C ALA A 12 12.37 0.89 -5.28
N PHE A 13 12.96 -0.29 -5.15
CA PHE A 13 13.49 -1.06 -6.27
C PHE A 13 12.68 -2.32 -6.52
N HIS A 14 12.59 -2.70 -7.78
CA HIS A 14 12.08 -4.01 -8.16
C HIS A 14 12.71 -4.46 -9.49
N LEU A 15 12.48 -5.72 -9.85
CA LEU A 15 12.74 -6.22 -11.17
C LEU A 15 11.61 -7.15 -11.59
N MET A 16 11.39 -7.25 -12.89
CA MET A 16 10.40 -8.15 -13.47
C MET A 16 11.14 -9.32 -14.13
N PRO A 17 11.24 -10.49 -13.47
CA PRO A 17 11.97 -11.63 -13.99
C PRO A 17 11.43 -12.07 -15.37
N GLY A 18 12.34 -12.34 -16.30
CA GLY A 18 11.99 -12.80 -17.64
C GLY A 18 11.59 -11.72 -18.63
N MET A 19 11.57 -10.46 -18.21
CA MET A 19 11.34 -9.33 -19.12
C MET A 19 12.64 -8.91 -19.79
N GLU A 20 12.55 -8.51 -21.04
CA GLU A 20 13.70 -7.94 -21.76
C GLU A 20 13.82 -6.44 -21.46
N GLY A 21 15.07 -5.93 -21.59
CA GLY A 21 15.35 -4.52 -21.40
C GLY A 21 15.39 -4.11 -19.92
N PRO A 22 15.23 -2.81 -19.65
CA PRO A 22 15.36 -2.26 -18.27
C PRO A 22 14.40 -2.88 -17.26
N GLU A 23 13.23 -3.32 -17.67
CA GLU A 23 12.24 -3.95 -16.79
C GLU A 23 12.73 -5.27 -16.19
N GLY A 24 13.62 -5.99 -16.90
CA GLY A 24 14.20 -7.24 -16.43
C GLY A 24 15.38 -7.06 -15.50
N GLU A 25 15.85 -5.84 -15.32
CA GLU A 25 16.94 -5.48 -14.42
C GLU A 25 16.39 -4.79 -13.17
N ARG A 26 17.13 -4.87 -12.06
CA ARG A 26 16.76 -4.15 -10.86
C ARG A 26 16.76 -2.64 -11.13
N HIS A 27 15.62 -2.00 -10.96
CA HIS A 27 15.45 -0.58 -11.22
C HIS A 27 14.54 0.04 -10.17
N SER A 28 14.60 1.35 -10.02
CA SER A 28 13.78 2.07 -9.04
C SER A 28 12.63 2.82 -9.69
N HIS A 29 11.58 2.99 -8.91
CA HIS A 29 10.50 3.92 -9.19
C HIS A 29 10.30 4.84 -7.99
N ASP A 30 9.83 6.05 -8.23
CA ASP A 30 9.31 6.92 -7.20
C ASP A 30 7.82 6.57 -7.03
N TYR A 31 7.55 5.64 -6.12
CA TYR A 31 6.17 5.20 -5.87
C TYR A 31 5.43 6.19 -5.02
N LYS A 32 4.13 6.33 -5.29
CA LYS A 32 3.19 6.93 -4.36
C LYS A 32 2.32 5.80 -3.81
N LEU A 33 2.37 5.58 -2.51
CA LEU A 33 1.52 4.63 -1.82
C LEU A 33 0.32 5.39 -1.27
N GLU A 34 -0.86 5.07 -1.79
CA GLU A 34 -2.11 5.72 -1.38
C GLU A 34 -2.98 4.70 -0.68
N VAL A 35 -3.50 5.06 0.49
CA VAL A 35 -4.39 4.20 1.26
C VAL A 35 -5.69 4.95 1.53
N VAL A 36 -6.81 4.26 1.36
CA VAL A 36 -8.15 4.79 1.61
C VAL A 36 -8.90 3.81 2.49
N VAL A 37 -9.43 4.30 3.60
CA VAL A 37 -10.25 3.53 4.52
C VAL A 37 -11.70 3.96 4.37
N GLU A 38 -12.59 2.99 4.28
CA GLU A 38 -14.02 3.24 4.14
C GLU A 38 -14.80 2.71 5.34
N ARG A 39 -15.89 3.39 5.66
CA ARG A 39 -16.80 3.01 6.73
C ARG A 39 -18.22 3.46 6.40
N ALA A 40 -19.20 2.62 6.72
CA ALA A 40 -20.61 2.91 6.43
C ALA A 40 -21.14 4.10 7.24
N GLU A 41 -20.75 4.21 8.50
CA GLU A 41 -21.17 5.27 9.39
C GLU A 41 -19.97 5.94 10.05
N LEU A 42 -20.05 7.24 10.29
CA LEU A 42 -19.02 7.96 11.01
C LEU A 42 -19.07 7.63 12.50
N ASP A 43 -17.94 7.77 13.18
CA ASP A 43 -17.88 7.64 14.63
C ASP A 43 -18.50 8.88 15.32
N GLN A 44 -18.47 8.91 16.66
CA GLN A 44 -19.03 10.01 17.43
C GLN A 44 -18.35 11.35 17.16
N GLY A 45 -17.10 11.33 16.73
CA GLY A 45 -16.35 12.53 16.35
C GLY A 45 -16.55 12.98 14.91
N GLY A 46 -17.39 12.25 14.14
CA GLY A 46 -17.61 12.54 12.73
C GLY A 46 -16.51 12.03 11.82
N MET A 47 -15.75 11.01 12.24
CA MET A 47 -14.59 10.51 11.51
C MET A 47 -14.79 9.06 11.05
N VAL A 48 -14.16 8.72 9.91
CA VAL A 48 -14.07 7.34 9.41
C VAL A 48 -13.12 6.54 10.29
N CYS A 49 -11.96 7.12 10.56
CA CYS A 49 -10.94 6.53 11.43
C CYS A 49 -9.97 7.61 11.90
N ASP A 50 -9.07 7.24 12.81
CA ASP A 50 -7.98 8.11 13.22
C ASP A 50 -6.93 8.19 12.09
N LEU A 51 -6.88 9.33 11.42
CA LEU A 51 -5.98 9.56 10.30
C LEU A 51 -4.50 9.52 10.72
N ASP A 52 -4.18 9.99 11.92
CA ASP A 52 -2.81 9.96 12.44
C ASP A 52 -2.31 8.52 12.59
N THR A 53 -3.16 7.61 13.05
CA THR A 53 -2.84 6.18 13.15
C THR A 53 -2.59 5.58 11.76
N LEU A 54 -3.41 5.94 10.79
CA LEU A 54 -3.28 5.46 9.42
C LEU A 54 -1.99 5.98 8.77
N GLU A 55 -1.68 7.27 8.95
CA GLU A 55 -0.44 7.88 8.46
C GLU A 55 0.79 7.23 9.06
N ALA A 56 0.80 7.00 10.36
CA ALA A 56 1.92 6.36 11.04
C ALA A 56 2.18 4.94 10.50
N ALA A 57 1.13 4.17 10.28
CA ALA A 57 1.23 2.82 9.72
C ALA A 57 1.78 2.85 8.29
N LEU A 58 1.33 3.82 7.49
CA LEU A 58 1.81 3.97 6.11
C LEU A 58 3.27 4.39 6.06
N LEU A 59 3.69 5.34 6.90
CA LEU A 59 5.08 5.78 6.98
C LEU A 59 6.01 4.64 7.41
N GLU A 60 5.58 3.83 8.39
CA GLU A 60 6.34 2.66 8.83
C GLU A 60 6.50 1.65 7.69
N THR A 61 5.41 1.37 6.97
CA THR A 61 5.41 0.44 5.84
C THR A 61 6.32 0.94 4.72
N ALA A 62 6.23 2.21 4.36
CA ALA A 62 7.10 2.82 3.35
C ALA A 62 8.57 2.77 3.77
N GLY A 63 8.86 2.96 5.05
CA GLY A 63 10.22 2.89 5.60
C GLY A 63 10.88 1.53 5.41
N LYS A 64 10.10 0.46 5.33
CA LYS A 64 10.64 -0.90 5.12
C LYS A 64 11.19 -1.12 3.72
N VAL A 65 10.72 -0.38 2.73
CA VAL A 65 11.12 -0.53 1.32
C VAL A 65 11.90 0.66 0.79
N ARG A 66 12.03 1.73 1.57
CA ARG A 66 12.71 2.95 1.13
C ARG A 66 14.15 2.66 0.75
N ASP A 67 14.49 2.98 -0.50
CA ASP A 67 15.81 2.73 -1.10
C ASP A 67 16.24 1.27 -1.02
N ASP A 68 15.25 0.35 -0.99
CA ASP A 68 15.44 -1.08 -0.87
C ASP A 68 14.44 -1.79 -1.80
N ASP A 69 14.43 -3.11 -1.80
CA ASP A 69 13.56 -3.89 -2.66
C ASP A 69 12.13 -3.98 -2.10
N VAL A 70 11.15 -3.91 -2.99
CA VAL A 70 9.73 -4.03 -2.60
C VAL A 70 9.42 -5.39 -1.96
N GLU A 71 10.24 -6.44 -2.25
CA GLU A 71 10.14 -7.76 -1.65
C GLU A 71 10.31 -7.75 -0.13
N ARG A 72 10.81 -6.67 0.45
CA ARG A 72 10.85 -6.50 1.92
C ARG A 72 9.47 -6.58 2.56
N LEU A 73 8.41 -6.33 1.79
CA LEU A 73 7.02 -6.46 2.25
C LEU A 73 6.41 -7.81 1.89
N ARG A 74 7.11 -8.68 1.16
CA ARG A 74 6.57 -9.97 0.77
C ARG A 74 6.21 -10.80 2.01
N PRO A 75 4.96 -11.29 2.09
CA PRO A 75 4.58 -12.19 3.18
C PRO A 75 5.38 -13.49 3.13
N THR A 76 5.64 -14.08 4.28
CA THR A 76 6.32 -15.36 4.40
C THR A 76 5.56 -16.42 3.59
N GLY A 77 6.30 -17.16 2.76
CA GLY A 77 5.73 -18.24 1.94
C GLY A 77 5.19 -17.79 0.59
N SER A 78 5.17 -16.48 0.30
CA SER A 78 4.81 -15.98 -1.02
C SER A 78 6.03 -15.99 -1.95
N ALA A 79 5.81 -16.34 -3.22
CA ALA A 79 6.84 -16.31 -4.26
C ALA A 79 6.37 -15.51 -5.48
N GLU A 80 5.41 -14.62 -5.29
CA GLU A 80 4.82 -13.85 -6.38
C GLU A 80 5.78 -12.79 -6.92
N THR A 81 5.69 -12.56 -8.23
CA THR A 81 6.41 -11.47 -8.88
C THR A 81 5.86 -10.12 -8.38
N PRO A 82 6.73 -9.17 -8.02
CA PRO A 82 6.30 -7.91 -7.45
C PRO A 82 5.78 -6.91 -8.50
N THR A 83 4.65 -7.23 -9.12
CA THR A 83 3.90 -6.28 -9.93
C THR A 83 3.34 -5.18 -9.03
N VAL A 84 2.87 -4.06 -9.60
CA VAL A 84 2.24 -3.01 -8.79
C VAL A 84 0.98 -3.52 -8.08
N GLU A 85 0.25 -4.44 -8.69
CA GLU A 85 -0.95 -5.06 -8.08
C GLU A 85 -0.57 -5.92 -6.87
N VAL A 86 0.47 -6.74 -7.01
CA VAL A 86 0.98 -7.59 -5.92
C VAL A 86 1.59 -6.73 -4.81
N PHE A 87 2.36 -5.72 -5.16
CA PHE A 87 2.91 -4.79 -4.18
C PHE A 87 1.80 -4.07 -3.41
N ALA A 88 0.73 -3.64 -4.09
CA ALA A 88 -0.43 -3.04 -3.43
C ALA A 88 -1.05 -4.00 -2.41
N ARG A 89 -1.17 -5.28 -2.75
CA ARG A 89 -1.70 -6.29 -1.81
C ARG A 89 -0.76 -6.51 -0.63
N TRP A 90 0.55 -6.47 -0.81
CA TRP A 90 1.50 -6.57 0.30
C TRP A 90 1.40 -5.35 1.24
N VAL A 91 1.24 -4.16 0.69
CA VAL A 91 1.00 -2.95 1.47
C VAL A 91 -0.32 -3.08 2.25
N HIS A 92 -1.36 -3.56 1.58
CA HIS A 92 -2.65 -3.81 2.23
C HIS A 92 -2.49 -4.74 3.44
N ALA A 93 -1.79 -5.85 3.27
CA ALA A 93 -1.54 -6.81 4.35
C ALA A 93 -0.79 -6.17 5.53
N ALA A 94 0.16 -5.28 5.26
CA ALA A 94 0.93 -4.59 6.29
C ALA A 94 0.10 -3.57 7.07
N ILE A 95 -0.92 -2.97 6.44
CA ILE A 95 -1.71 -1.87 7.02
C ILE A 95 -3.07 -2.35 7.55
N ALA A 96 -3.52 -3.54 7.17
CA ALA A 96 -4.86 -4.04 7.49
C ALA A 96 -5.18 -3.99 8.99
N GLU A 97 -4.28 -4.46 9.85
CA GLU A 97 -4.54 -4.49 11.30
C GLU A 97 -4.60 -3.09 11.92
N PRO A 98 -3.65 -2.18 11.66
CA PRO A 98 -3.78 -0.79 12.12
C PRO A 98 -5.05 -0.11 11.62
N ALA A 99 -5.43 -0.31 10.36
CA ALA A 99 -6.65 0.27 9.78
C ALA A 99 -7.91 -0.27 10.45
N ARG A 100 -7.96 -1.57 10.73
CA ARG A 100 -9.06 -2.21 11.42
C ARG A 100 -9.21 -1.67 12.84
N ARG A 101 -8.10 -1.59 13.59
CA ARG A 101 -8.11 -1.05 14.96
C ARG A 101 -8.52 0.42 15.00
N ALA A 102 -8.20 1.18 13.95
CA ALA A 102 -8.60 2.58 13.83
C ALA A 102 -10.10 2.76 13.52
N GLY A 103 -10.82 1.68 13.24
CA GLY A 103 -12.27 1.69 12.98
C GLY A 103 -12.68 1.48 11.53
N GLY A 104 -11.73 1.22 10.63
CA GLY A 104 -12.03 0.99 9.22
C GLY A 104 -12.75 -0.32 8.96
N GLU A 105 -13.58 -0.35 7.95
CA GLU A 105 -14.30 -1.54 7.51
C GLU A 105 -13.75 -2.09 6.20
N ILE A 106 -13.28 -1.21 5.32
CA ILE A 106 -12.70 -1.57 4.02
C ILE A 106 -11.41 -0.77 3.85
N LEU A 107 -10.38 -1.41 3.32
CA LEU A 107 -9.11 -0.76 3.00
C LEU A 107 -8.82 -0.95 1.52
N SER A 108 -8.54 0.16 0.85
CA SER A 108 -8.03 0.19 -0.52
C SER A 108 -6.61 0.71 -0.53
N VAL A 109 -5.75 0.07 -1.31
CA VAL A 109 -4.38 0.53 -1.53
C VAL A 109 -4.18 0.72 -3.02
N ARG A 110 -3.61 1.86 -3.41
CA ARG A 110 -3.13 2.11 -4.77
C ARG A 110 -1.65 2.39 -4.72
N VAL A 111 -0.91 1.69 -5.55
CA VAL A 111 0.52 1.91 -5.75
C VAL A 111 0.70 2.58 -7.11
N TRP A 112 1.06 3.86 -7.09
CA TRP A 112 1.34 4.63 -8.29
C TRP A 112 2.82 4.50 -8.62
N GLU A 113 3.15 3.94 -9.78
CA GLU A 113 4.53 3.85 -10.26
C GLU A 113 4.94 5.06 -11.09
N SER A 114 3.96 5.87 -11.48
CA SER A 114 4.13 7.14 -12.20
C SER A 114 2.92 8.03 -11.87
N PRO A 115 2.92 9.32 -12.27
CA PRO A 115 1.75 10.17 -12.04
C PRO A 115 0.45 9.70 -12.70
N VAL A 116 0.52 8.76 -13.64
CA VAL A 116 -0.64 8.37 -14.45
C VAL A 116 -0.95 6.87 -14.41
N ALA A 117 -0.11 6.06 -13.75
CA ALA A 117 -0.30 4.59 -13.75
C ALA A 117 -0.23 4.02 -12.34
N PHE A 118 -1.22 3.24 -12.00
CA PHE A 118 -1.28 2.58 -10.70
C PHE A 118 -1.84 1.16 -10.80
N GLY A 119 -1.51 0.34 -9.81
CA GLY A 119 -2.21 -0.89 -9.52
C GLY A 119 -2.74 -0.84 -8.09
N GLY A 120 -3.78 -1.59 -7.81
CA GLY A 120 -4.41 -1.50 -6.50
C GLY A 120 -5.02 -2.80 -6.01
N PHE A 121 -5.37 -2.78 -4.74
CA PHE A 121 -6.05 -3.89 -4.07
C PHE A 121 -7.00 -3.33 -3.02
N ARG A 122 -8.22 -3.85 -3.00
CA ARG A 122 -9.27 -3.44 -2.07
C ARG A 122 -9.90 -4.66 -1.43
N ALA A 123 -10.03 -4.66 -0.12
CA ALA A 123 -10.66 -5.76 0.61
C ALA A 123 -11.26 -5.29 1.94
N GLU A 124 -12.24 -6.05 2.42
CA GLU A 124 -12.81 -5.83 3.75
C GLU A 124 -11.77 -6.13 4.83
N LEU A 125 -11.85 -5.38 5.94
CA LEU A 125 -11.04 -5.55 7.13
C LEU A 125 -11.80 -6.45 8.11
N VAL A 126 -11.41 -7.69 8.19
CA VAL A 126 -12.06 -8.70 9.04
C VAL A 126 -11.20 -9.12 10.21
#